data_178b4393509f3bfc0bf583fe1784db74
#
_entry.id   178b4393509f3bfc0bf583fe1784db74
#
_cell.length_a   1.000
_cell.length_b   1.000
_cell.length_c   1.000
_cell.angle_alpha   90.00
_cell.angle_beta   90.00
_cell.angle_gamma   90.00
#
_symmetry.space_group_name_H-M   'P 1'
#
loop_
_entity.id
_entity.type
_entity.pdbx_description
1 polymer ?
#
loop_
_entity_poly.entity_id
_entity_poly.type
_entity_poly.pdbx_seq_one_letter_code
_entity_poly.pdbx_strand_id
1 'polypeptide(L)'
;TPMKNVVIRLLEALSIADTYDFDDELYTTHPNKDNMLGLYQMCEVYGIASKGVNVADKNCDELSIPSVLHVGGQFVILTDLTDDEITYDWNGQRTTQSRSDFTRSWDGNALMIEADTGAAEPSFTEHRKQDRRKHAQLVITIALMLACGGILFFQSLNSPHLLSCIFAVTDALGIGICCLLLQKQVFSSSDIGDRVCSLFHQKD
;
A
#
# COMPACT_ATOMS: atom_id res chain seq x y z
N THR A 1 -4.70 9.50 1.22
CA THR A 1 -4.49 8.06 1.48
C THR A 1 -3.96 7.47 0.20
N PRO A 2 -2.85 6.73 0.19
CA PRO A 2 -2.38 6.06 -1.01
C PRO A 2 -3.46 5.11 -1.52
N MET A 3 -3.56 4.97 -2.83
CA MET A 3 -4.56 4.11 -3.46
C MET A 3 -4.17 2.66 -3.19
N LYS A 4 -5.02 1.94 -2.45
CA LYS A 4 -4.76 0.53 -2.10
C LYS A 4 -4.84 -0.33 -3.36
N ASN A 5 -3.85 -1.20 -3.57
CA ASN A 5 -3.87 -2.16 -4.65
C ASN A 5 -4.96 -3.24 -4.43
N VAL A 6 -5.25 -4.04 -5.46
CA VAL A 6 -6.32 -5.03 -5.41
C VAL A 6 -6.06 -6.13 -4.37
N VAL A 7 -4.80 -6.48 -4.11
CA VAL A 7 -4.44 -7.52 -3.12
C VAL A 7 -4.78 -7.04 -1.72
N ILE A 8 -4.36 -5.83 -1.34
CA ILE A 8 -4.67 -5.22 -0.03
C ILE A 8 -6.20 -5.18 0.19
N ARG A 9 -6.95 -4.76 -0.82
CA ARG A 9 -8.42 -4.71 -0.74
C ARG A 9 -9.05 -6.09 -0.59
N LEU A 10 -8.49 -7.11 -1.24
CA LEU A 10 -8.93 -8.50 -1.10
C LEU A 10 -8.66 -9.03 0.31
N LEU A 11 -7.46 -8.80 0.84
CA LEU A 11 -7.09 -9.20 2.21
C LEU A 11 -8.00 -8.54 3.26
N GLU A 12 -8.33 -7.26 3.06
CA GLU A 12 -9.31 -6.55 3.90
C GLU A 12 -10.71 -7.17 3.82
N ALA A 13 -11.17 -7.53 2.61
CA ALA A 13 -12.48 -8.18 2.41
C ALA A 13 -12.53 -9.56 3.10
N LEU A 14 -11.40 -10.27 3.13
CA LEU A 14 -11.24 -11.56 3.80
C LEU A 14 -10.94 -11.42 5.31
N SER A 15 -10.72 -10.19 5.80
CA SER A 15 -10.29 -9.92 7.19
C SER A 15 -8.98 -10.64 7.56
N ILE A 16 -8.09 -10.82 6.61
CA ILE A 16 -6.75 -11.37 6.83
C ILE A 16 -5.85 -10.26 7.35
N ALA A 17 -5.11 -10.57 8.42
CA ALA A 17 -4.15 -9.63 8.98
C ALA A 17 -2.91 -9.54 8.07
N ASP A 18 -2.57 -8.34 7.69
CA ASP A 18 -1.55 -8.00 6.70
C ASP A 18 -0.65 -6.85 7.18
N THR A 19 0.48 -6.67 6.50
CA THR A 19 1.34 -5.50 6.62
C THR A 19 1.44 -4.79 5.27
N TYR A 20 1.10 -3.51 5.25
CA TYR A 20 1.05 -2.70 4.03
C TYR A 20 2.33 -2.76 3.20
N ASP A 21 3.50 -2.66 3.84
CA ASP A 21 4.79 -2.67 3.15
C ASP A 21 5.04 -3.99 2.40
N PHE A 22 4.68 -5.13 3.02
CA PHE A 22 4.82 -6.44 2.39
C PHE A 22 3.87 -6.61 1.20
N ASP A 23 2.62 -6.22 1.38
CA ASP A 23 1.59 -6.35 0.35
C ASP A 23 1.88 -5.47 -0.86
N ASP A 24 2.33 -4.24 -0.60
CA ASP A 24 2.67 -3.30 -1.67
C ASP A 24 3.93 -3.74 -2.42
N GLU A 25 4.96 -4.25 -1.72
CA GLU A 25 6.14 -4.82 -2.33
C GLU A 25 5.79 -6.06 -3.17
N LEU A 26 5.01 -6.99 -2.62
CA LEU A 26 4.55 -8.19 -3.33
C LEU A 26 3.83 -7.81 -4.62
N TYR A 27 2.88 -6.86 -4.56
CA TYR A 27 2.12 -6.43 -5.73
C TYR A 27 2.99 -5.70 -6.74
N THR A 28 3.80 -4.73 -6.31
CA THR A 28 4.58 -3.87 -7.22
C THR A 28 5.70 -4.61 -7.93
N THR A 29 6.33 -5.59 -7.27
CA THR A 29 7.43 -6.39 -7.83
C THR A 29 6.96 -7.58 -8.64
N HIS A 30 5.68 -7.98 -8.54
CA HIS A 30 5.18 -9.16 -9.24
C HIS A 30 5.09 -8.93 -10.76
N PRO A 31 5.70 -9.80 -11.60
CA PRO A 31 5.77 -9.59 -13.04
C PRO A 31 4.39 -9.65 -13.73
N ASN A 32 3.45 -10.37 -13.14
CA ASN A 32 2.09 -10.58 -13.69
C ASN A 32 1.00 -9.85 -12.89
N LYS A 33 1.33 -8.76 -12.20
CA LYS A 33 0.40 -8.05 -11.29
C LYS A 33 -0.89 -7.56 -11.96
N ASP A 34 -0.84 -7.32 -13.27
CA ASP A 34 -1.96 -6.75 -14.03
C ASP A 34 -2.84 -7.84 -14.69
N ASN A 35 -2.67 -9.11 -14.31
CA ASN A 35 -3.49 -10.20 -14.83
C ASN A 35 -3.96 -11.16 -13.72
N MET A 36 -4.98 -11.97 -14.04
CA MET A 36 -5.60 -12.89 -13.09
C MET A 36 -4.63 -13.96 -12.56
N LEU A 37 -3.66 -14.38 -13.39
CA LEU A 37 -2.64 -15.36 -12.96
C LEU A 37 -1.76 -14.78 -11.85
N GLY A 38 -1.38 -13.51 -11.97
CA GLY A 38 -0.59 -12.86 -10.94
C GLY A 38 -1.36 -12.73 -9.62
N LEU A 39 -2.64 -12.38 -9.69
CA LEU A 39 -3.50 -12.36 -8.50
C LEU A 39 -3.63 -13.74 -7.86
N TYR A 40 -3.82 -14.77 -8.66
CA TYR A 40 -3.82 -16.16 -8.21
C TYR A 40 -2.52 -16.50 -7.46
N GLN A 41 -1.36 -16.19 -8.08
CA GLN A 41 -0.04 -16.45 -7.47
C GLN A 41 0.18 -15.68 -6.17
N MET A 42 -0.30 -14.42 -6.10
CA MET A 42 -0.25 -13.65 -4.86
C MET A 42 -1.16 -14.25 -3.78
N CYS A 43 -2.36 -14.74 -4.13
CA CYS A 43 -3.22 -15.47 -3.19
C CYS A 43 -2.51 -16.71 -2.62
N GLU A 44 -1.76 -17.45 -3.44
CA GLU A 44 -0.98 -18.61 -2.98
C GLU A 44 0.07 -18.24 -1.92
N VAL A 45 0.69 -17.06 -2.03
CA VAL A 45 1.68 -16.56 -1.03
C VAL A 45 1.04 -16.44 0.35
N TYR A 46 -0.23 -16.03 0.44
CA TYR A 46 -0.98 -15.93 1.70
C TYR A 46 -1.63 -17.25 2.13
N GLY A 47 -1.48 -18.31 1.33
CA GLY A 47 -2.18 -19.57 1.55
C GLY A 47 -3.69 -19.48 1.30
N ILE A 48 -4.14 -18.49 0.51
CA ILE A 48 -5.52 -18.33 0.11
C ILE A 48 -5.83 -19.31 -1.01
N ALA A 49 -6.70 -20.30 -0.73
CA ALA A 49 -7.19 -21.19 -1.76
C ALA A 49 -8.06 -20.40 -2.75
N SER A 50 -7.66 -20.38 -4.00
CA SER A 50 -8.36 -19.63 -5.05
C SER A 50 -8.40 -20.40 -6.36
N LYS A 51 -9.41 -20.13 -7.18
CA LYS A 51 -9.60 -20.77 -8.48
C LYS A 51 -10.00 -19.75 -9.54
N GLY A 52 -9.18 -19.64 -10.58
CA GLY A 52 -9.55 -18.89 -11.77
C GLY A 52 -10.61 -19.63 -12.58
N VAL A 53 -11.71 -18.98 -12.87
CA VAL A 53 -12.82 -19.52 -13.66
C VAL A 53 -13.22 -18.54 -14.76
N ASN A 54 -13.72 -19.09 -15.87
CA ASN A 54 -14.43 -18.30 -16.88
C ASN A 54 -15.87 -18.79 -16.91
N VAL A 55 -16.79 -17.90 -16.51
CA VAL A 55 -18.24 -18.18 -16.48
C VAL A 55 -18.82 -17.83 -17.83
N ALA A 56 -18.91 -18.83 -18.72
CA ALA A 56 -19.26 -18.65 -20.12
C ALA A 56 -20.62 -17.93 -20.33
N ASP A 57 -21.63 -18.28 -19.50
CA ASP A 57 -22.95 -17.69 -19.56
C ASP A 57 -23.08 -16.41 -18.71
N LYS A 58 -21.99 -15.97 -18.11
CA LYS A 58 -21.94 -14.81 -17.20
C LYS A 58 -23.00 -14.90 -16.08
N ASN A 59 -23.25 -16.14 -15.60
CA ASN A 59 -24.17 -16.37 -14.51
C ASN A 59 -23.53 -15.97 -13.17
N CYS A 60 -24.01 -14.85 -12.61
CA CYS A 60 -23.47 -14.36 -11.35
C CYS A 60 -23.77 -15.26 -10.15
N ASP A 61 -24.74 -16.15 -10.22
CA ASP A 61 -25.09 -17.06 -9.11
C ASP A 61 -24.02 -18.13 -8.84
N GLU A 62 -23.11 -18.33 -9.78
CA GLU A 62 -21.98 -19.25 -9.62
C GLU A 62 -20.79 -18.62 -8.87
N LEU A 63 -20.85 -17.32 -8.61
CA LEU A 63 -19.76 -16.61 -7.96
C LEU A 63 -19.75 -16.79 -6.45
N SER A 64 -18.58 -17.05 -5.88
CA SER A 64 -18.37 -17.00 -4.42
C SER A 64 -18.17 -15.57 -3.94
N ILE A 65 -18.47 -15.31 -2.68
CA ILE A 65 -18.23 -14.02 -2.02
C ILE A 65 -17.25 -14.24 -0.86
N PRO A 66 -16.14 -13.50 -0.83
CA PRO A 66 -15.66 -12.58 -1.86
C PRO A 66 -15.05 -13.28 -3.08
N SER A 67 -15.01 -12.60 -4.22
CA SER A 67 -14.26 -13.02 -5.41
C SER A 67 -13.70 -11.80 -6.14
N VAL A 68 -12.64 -12.00 -6.91
CA VAL A 68 -12.08 -10.93 -7.76
C VAL A 68 -12.60 -11.11 -9.17
N LEU A 69 -13.21 -10.06 -9.72
CA LEU A 69 -13.80 -10.05 -11.05
C LEU A 69 -13.04 -9.09 -11.96
N HIS A 70 -12.96 -9.42 -13.24
CA HIS A 70 -12.36 -8.53 -14.24
C HIS A 70 -13.46 -7.77 -14.99
N VAL A 71 -13.56 -6.46 -14.74
CA VAL A 71 -14.63 -5.61 -15.25
C VAL A 71 -14.04 -4.38 -15.91
N GLY A 72 -14.34 -4.16 -17.19
CA GLY A 72 -13.89 -2.95 -17.89
C GLY A 72 -12.36 -2.75 -17.90
N GLY A 73 -11.59 -3.83 -17.92
CA GLY A 73 -10.13 -3.77 -17.91
C GLY A 73 -9.50 -3.57 -16.52
N GLN A 74 -10.30 -3.68 -15.45
CA GLN A 74 -9.82 -3.53 -14.07
C GLN A 74 -10.30 -4.68 -13.18
N PHE A 75 -9.61 -4.88 -12.06
CA PHE A 75 -10.01 -5.85 -11.05
C PHE A 75 -10.88 -5.19 -9.98
N VAL A 76 -12.04 -5.77 -9.74
CA VAL A 76 -12.98 -5.38 -8.68
C VAL A 76 -13.19 -6.55 -7.73
N ILE A 77 -13.56 -6.26 -6.48
CA ILE A 77 -13.81 -7.28 -5.48
C ILE A 77 -15.31 -7.34 -5.23
N LEU A 78 -15.91 -8.49 -5.55
CA LEU A 78 -17.31 -8.76 -5.24
C LEU A 78 -17.49 -8.86 -3.72
N THR A 79 -18.39 -8.04 -3.18
CA THR A 79 -18.65 -7.98 -1.74
C THR A 79 -20.05 -8.40 -1.36
N ASP A 80 -21.01 -8.27 -2.28
CA ASP A 80 -22.37 -8.68 -2.04
C ASP A 80 -23.11 -8.96 -3.36
N LEU A 81 -24.04 -9.90 -3.32
CA LEU A 81 -24.82 -10.34 -4.49
C LEU A 81 -26.25 -10.65 -4.06
N THR A 82 -27.21 -9.97 -4.68
CA THR A 82 -28.64 -10.22 -4.52
C THR A 82 -29.27 -10.64 -5.84
N ASP A 83 -30.54 -10.96 -5.87
CA ASP A 83 -31.24 -11.39 -7.10
C ASP A 83 -31.23 -10.28 -8.17
N ASP A 84 -31.27 -9.01 -7.79
CA ASP A 84 -31.40 -7.88 -8.69
C ASP A 84 -30.12 -7.05 -8.84
N GLU A 85 -29.28 -7.02 -7.80
CA GLU A 85 -28.15 -6.10 -7.70
C GLU A 85 -26.85 -6.85 -7.36
N ILE A 86 -25.74 -6.24 -7.79
CA ILE A 86 -24.40 -6.67 -7.46
C ILE A 86 -23.62 -5.50 -6.83
N THR A 87 -22.94 -5.77 -5.72
CA THR A 87 -22.13 -4.79 -5.01
C THR A 87 -20.68 -5.24 -5.02
N TYR A 88 -19.81 -4.35 -5.42
CA TYR A 88 -18.37 -4.63 -5.50
C TYR A 88 -17.54 -3.40 -5.08
N ASP A 89 -16.33 -3.66 -4.66
CA ASP A 89 -15.32 -2.62 -4.41
C ASP A 89 -14.59 -2.30 -5.72
N TRP A 90 -14.66 -1.04 -6.13
CA TRP A 90 -13.90 -0.48 -7.24
C TRP A 90 -12.91 0.56 -6.72
N ASN A 91 -11.65 0.23 -6.70
CA ASN A 91 -10.58 1.13 -6.23
C ASN A 91 -10.84 1.76 -4.85
N GLY A 92 -11.37 0.98 -3.92
CA GLY A 92 -11.70 1.42 -2.56
C GLY A 92 -13.05 2.13 -2.44
N GLN A 93 -13.86 2.14 -3.50
CA GLN A 93 -15.23 2.67 -3.49
C GLN A 93 -16.24 1.55 -3.68
N ARG A 94 -17.17 1.44 -2.74
CA ARG A 94 -18.27 0.49 -2.85
C ARG A 94 -19.27 0.97 -3.90
N THR A 95 -19.47 0.16 -4.92
CA THR A 95 -20.35 0.45 -6.06
C THR A 95 -21.42 -0.63 -6.14
N THR A 96 -22.68 -0.22 -6.29
CA THR A 96 -23.82 -1.11 -6.49
C THR A 96 -24.46 -0.80 -7.82
N GLN A 97 -24.75 -1.82 -8.60
CA GLN A 97 -25.44 -1.68 -9.88
C GLN A 97 -26.32 -2.90 -10.17
N SER A 98 -27.23 -2.77 -11.15
CA SER A 98 -28.08 -3.88 -11.57
C SER A 98 -27.25 -5.03 -12.15
N ARG A 99 -27.68 -6.28 -11.94
CA ARG A 99 -27.01 -7.45 -12.53
C ARG A 99 -26.90 -7.36 -14.04
N SER A 100 -27.95 -6.84 -14.70
CA SER A 100 -27.98 -6.71 -16.15
C SER A 100 -26.93 -5.74 -16.70
N ASP A 101 -26.68 -4.64 -16.00
CA ASP A 101 -25.66 -3.65 -16.40
C ASP A 101 -24.25 -4.17 -16.10
N PHE A 102 -24.08 -4.82 -14.96
CA PHE A 102 -22.83 -5.46 -14.60
C PHE A 102 -22.41 -6.52 -15.64
N THR A 103 -23.30 -7.44 -16.00
CA THR A 103 -23.06 -8.52 -16.95
C THR A 103 -22.61 -8.03 -18.33
N ARG A 104 -23.00 -6.81 -18.74
CA ARG A 104 -22.52 -6.20 -19.98
C ARG A 104 -21.05 -5.78 -19.91
N SER A 105 -20.60 -5.30 -18.77
CA SER A 105 -19.23 -4.80 -18.57
C SER A 105 -18.26 -5.88 -18.08
N TRP A 106 -18.75 -6.94 -17.46
CA TRP A 106 -17.96 -8.07 -17.00
C TRP A 106 -17.60 -9.00 -18.16
N ASP A 107 -16.35 -9.42 -18.25
CA ASP A 107 -15.86 -10.32 -19.29
C ASP A 107 -16.09 -11.82 -19.01
N GLY A 108 -16.66 -12.16 -17.85
CA GLY A 108 -16.92 -13.53 -17.41
C GLY A 108 -15.75 -14.15 -16.64
N ASN A 109 -14.61 -13.47 -16.53
CA ASN A 109 -13.47 -13.96 -15.77
C ASN A 109 -13.60 -13.62 -14.29
N ALA A 110 -13.37 -14.62 -13.44
CA ALA A 110 -13.41 -14.48 -11.98
C ALA A 110 -12.30 -15.30 -11.32
N LEU A 111 -11.74 -14.76 -10.25
CA LEU A 111 -10.93 -15.50 -9.30
C LEU A 111 -11.80 -15.75 -8.06
N MET A 112 -12.32 -16.95 -7.98
CA MET A 112 -13.12 -17.39 -6.85
C MET A 112 -12.22 -17.71 -5.68
N ILE A 113 -12.59 -17.21 -4.50
CA ILE A 113 -11.86 -17.43 -3.26
C ILE A 113 -12.60 -18.49 -2.46
N GLU A 114 -11.90 -19.53 -2.07
CA GLU A 114 -12.40 -20.51 -1.12
C GLU A 114 -12.06 -19.98 0.28
N ALA A 115 -13.08 -19.88 1.14
CA ALA A 115 -12.89 -19.43 2.52
C ALA A 115 -12.04 -20.46 3.28
N ASP A 116 -10.74 -20.25 3.37
CA ASP A 116 -9.84 -21.04 4.20
C ASP A 116 -9.51 -20.27 5.49
N THR A 117 -9.69 -20.95 6.61
CA THR A 117 -9.45 -20.40 7.95
C THR A 117 -7.96 -20.30 8.30
N GLY A 118 -7.07 -20.76 7.43
CA GLY A 118 -5.62 -20.82 7.64
C GLY A 118 -4.80 -19.75 6.91
N ALA A 119 -5.45 -18.93 6.07
CA ALA A 119 -4.77 -17.90 5.29
C ALA A 119 -4.17 -16.81 6.18
N ALA A 120 -2.90 -16.52 5.98
CA ALA A 120 -2.18 -15.48 6.72
C ALA A 120 -0.97 -14.98 5.92
N GLU A 121 -0.53 -13.76 6.19
CA GLU A 121 0.72 -13.24 5.66
C GLU A 121 1.91 -14.08 6.15
N PRO A 122 2.82 -14.52 5.26
CA PRO A 122 4.05 -15.20 5.66
C PRO A 122 4.87 -14.33 6.61
N SER A 123 5.30 -14.88 7.75
CA SER A 123 6.11 -14.15 8.74
C SER A 123 5.49 -12.83 9.25
N PHE A 124 4.17 -12.73 9.30
CA PHE A 124 3.43 -11.54 9.74
C PHE A 124 3.97 -10.89 11.02
N THR A 125 4.29 -11.70 12.03
CA THR A 125 4.82 -11.20 13.31
C THR A 125 6.17 -10.51 13.17
N GLU A 126 7.01 -10.95 12.23
CA GLU A 126 8.32 -10.37 11.95
C GLU A 126 8.18 -9.07 11.16
N HIS A 127 7.35 -9.06 10.11
CA HIS A 127 7.06 -7.87 9.32
C HIS A 127 6.43 -6.78 10.19
N ARG A 128 5.44 -7.12 10.99
CA ARG A 128 4.82 -6.19 11.95
C ARG A 128 5.81 -5.63 12.99
N LYS A 129 6.77 -6.45 13.45
CA LYS A 129 7.83 -5.99 14.35
C LYS A 129 8.80 -5.05 13.63
N GLN A 130 9.09 -5.32 12.38
CA GLN A 130 9.94 -4.45 11.55
C GLN A 130 9.26 -3.10 11.31
N ASP A 131 7.98 -3.07 10.97
CA ASP A 131 7.21 -1.84 10.79
C ASP A 131 7.17 -1.01 12.06
N ARG A 132 6.92 -1.65 13.20
CA ARG A 132 6.97 -0.96 14.50
C ARG A 132 8.36 -0.35 14.77
N ARG A 133 9.44 -1.04 14.42
CA ARG A 133 10.80 -0.52 14.55
C ARG A 133 11.04 0.69 13.63
N LYS A 134 10.60 0.61 12.36
CA LYS A 134 10.67 1.73 11.41
C LYS A 134 9.94 2.96 11.97
N HIS A 135 8.70 2.80 12.44
CA HIS A 135 7.94 3.89 13.04
C HIS A 135 8.58 4.45 14.32
N ALA A 136 9.10 3.59 15.20
CA ALA A 136 9.81 4.04 16.39
C ALA A 136 11.07 4.82 16.05
N GLN A 137 11.86 4.37 15.07
CA GLN A 137 13.03 5.10 14.58
C GLN A 137 12.66 6.46 14.01
N LEU A 138 11.59 6.54 13.22
CA LEU A 138 11.08 7.81 12.69
C LEU A 138 10.72 8.79 13.81
N VAL A 139 9.95 8.33 14.80
CA VAL A 139 9.55 9.16 15.95
C VAL A 139 10.77 9.64 16.73
N ILE A 140 11.75 8.75 17.01
CA ILE A 140 12.99 9.12 17.71
C ILE A 140 13.77 10.15 16.89
N THR A 141 13.87 9.98 15.58
CA THR A 141 14.58 10.92 14.70
C THR A 141 13.92 12.29 14.72
N ILE A 142 12.59 12.37 14.60
CA ILE A 142 11.85 13.63 14.67
C ILE A 142 12.02 14.29 16.05
N ALA A 143 11.93 13.52 17.14
CA ALA A 143 12.13 14.04 18.49
C ALA A 143 13.54 14.61 18.69
N LEU A 144 14.57 13.93 18.16
CA LEU A 144 15.95 14.40 18.21
C LEU A 144 16.14 15.71 17.42
N MET A 145 15.51 15.79 16.23
CA MET A 145 15.53 17.04 15.44
C MET A 145 14.90 18.21 16.18
N LEU A 146 13.73 18.00 16.78
CA LEU A 146 13.04 19.03 17.55
C LEU A 146 13.85 19.48 18.76
N ALA A 147 14.49 18.53 19.44
CA ALA A 147 15.37 18.82 20.59
C ALA A 147 16.61 19.66 20.14
N CYS A 148 17.30 19.25 19.09
CA CYS A 148 18.46 19.99 18.56
C CYS A 148 18.04 21.37 18.06
N GLY A 149 16.95 21.46 17.28
CA GLY A 149 16.40 22.73 16.83
C GLY A 149 16.00 23.66 17.97
N GLY A 150 15.39 23.11 19.02
CA GLY A 150 15.04 23.87 20.23
C GLY A 150 16.26 24.42 20.96
N ILE A 151 17.33 23.63 21.10
CA ILE A 151 18.59 24.08 21.72
C ILE A 151 19.22 25.22 20.91
N LEU A 152 19.31 25.06 19.59
CA LEU A 152 19.88 26.08 18.70
C LEU A 152 19.06 27.37 18.71
N PHE A 153 17.71 27.25 18.72
CA PHE A 153 16.82 28.41 18.84
C PHE A 153 17.00 29.14 20.16
N PHE A 154 17.12 28.41 21.28
CA PHE A 154 17.36 29.03 22.60
C PHE A 154 18.71 29.72 22.70
N GLN A 155 19.76 29.14 22.09
CA GLN A 155 21.09 29.79 22.01
C GLN A 155 21.05 31.05 21.16
N SER A 156 20.31 31.05 20.05
CA SER A 156 20.15 32.22 19.17
C SER A 156 19.47 33.41 19.88
N LEU A 157 18.52 33.14 20.78
CA LEU A 157 17.87 34.19 21.58
C LEU A 157 18.81 34.84 22.59
N ASN A 158 19.77 34.08 23.11
CA ASN A 158 20.72 34.55 24.13
C ASN A 158 21.96 35.25 23.54
N SER A 159 22.25 35.10 22.25
CA SER A 159 23.43 35.67 21.60
C SER A 159 23.07 36.21 20.22
N PRO A 160 22.61 37.45 20.11
CA PRO A 160 22.15 38.04 18.84
C PRO A 160 23.29 38.47 17.92
N HIS A 161 24.25 37.58 17.64
CA HIS A 161 25.29 37.81 16.66
C HIS A 161 24.86 37.20 15.31
N LEU A 162 25.00 37.97 14.22
CA LEU A 162 24.64 37.57 12.85
C LEU A 162 25.30 36.25 12.45
N LEU A 163 26.52 35.97 12.87
CA LEU A 163 27.25 34.74 12.67
C LEU A 163 26.58 33.53 13.34
N SER A 164 26.02 33.68 14.53
CA SER A 164 25.31 32.62 15.24
C SER A 164 24.04 32.22 14.51
N CYS A 165 23.32 33.16 13.90
CA CYS A 165 22.14 32.84 13.06
C CYS A 165 22.51 32.07 11.79
N ILE A 166 23.63 32.42 11.13
CA ILE A 166 24.10 31.72 9.92
C ILE A 166 24.46 30.26 10.27
N PHE A 167 25.19 30.03 11.36
CA PHE A 167 25.52 28.69 11.82
C PHE A 167 24.26 27.86 12.16
N ALA A 168 23.32 28.45 12.89
CA ALA A 168 22.06 27.78 13.24
C ALA A 168 21.26 27.36 11.99
N VAL A 169 21.22 28.20 10.94
CA VAL A 169 20.54 27.86 9.68
C VAL A 169 21.27 26.75 8.92
N THR A 170 22.60 26.77 8.86
CA THR A 170 23.38 25.72 8.19
C THR A 170 23.27 24.37 8.90
N ASP A 171 23.27 24.37 10.23
CA ASP A 171 23.10 23.18 11.04
C ASP A 171 21.68 22.60 10.89
N ALA A 172 20.66 23.45 10.90
CA ALA A 172 19.28 23.04 10.65
C ALA A 172 19.09 22.42 9.26
N LEU A 173 19.71 22.97 8.22
CA LEU A 173 19.72 22.41 6.87
C LEU A 173 20.45 21.06 6.83
N GLY A 174 21.60 20.93 7.49
CA GLY A 174 22.36 19.69 7.58
C GLY A 174 21.56 18.58 8.27
N ILE A 175 20.92 18.88 9.39
CA ILE A 175 20.04 17.97 10.10
C ILE A 175 18.86 17.57 9.21
N GLY A 176 18.23 18.51 8.49
CA GLY A 176 17.14 18.24 7.55
C GLY A 176 17.54 17.25 6.46
N ILE A 177 18.69 17.45 5.83
CA ILE A 177 19.22 16.53 4.80
C ILE A 177 19.52 15.15 5.39
N CYS A 178 20.17 15.07 6.54
CA CYS A 178 20.43 13.80 7.22
C CYS A 178 19.14 13.02 7.52
N CYS A 179 18.10 13.71 7.93
CA CYS A 179 16.81 13.06 8.19
C CYS A 179 16.10 12.59 6.93
N LEU A 180 16.17 13.35 5.83
CA LEU A 180 15.65 12.88 4.54
C LEU A 180 16.39 11.62 4.06
N LEU A 181 17.72 11.56 4.25
CA LEU A 181 18.51 10.37 3.90
C LEU A 181 18.17 9.17 4.79
N LEU A 182 18.02 9.38 6.10
CA LEU A 182 17.59 8.32 7.02
C LEU A 182 16.17 7.85 6.72
N GLN A 183 15.28 8.77 6.37
CA GLN A 183 13.92 8.44 5.96
C GLN A 183 13.92 7.58 4.70
N LYS A 184 14.76 7.89 3.70
CA LYS A 184 14.93 7.07 2.50
C LYS A 184 15.49 5.67 2.82
N GLN A 185 16.38 5.54 3.79
CA GLN A 185 16.96 4.26 4.19
C GLN A 185 15.98 3.40 4.99
N VAL A 186 15.05 4.02 5.71
CA VAL A 186 14.05 3.33 6.54
C VAL A 186 12.79 3.00 5.75
N PHE A 187 12.39 3.88 4.83
CA PHE A 187 11.25 3.69 3.92
C PHE A 187 11.81 3.55 2.51
N SER A 188 11.71 2.37 1.90
CA SER A 188 12.25 2.06 0.58
C SER A 188 11.67 2.90 -0.58
N SER A 189 10.66 3.73 -0.33
CA SER A 189 10.12 4.68 -1.29
C SER A 189 9.69 5.98 -0.61
N SER A 190 10.51 7.03 -0.72
CA SER A 190 10.03 8.38 -0.43
C SER A 190 10.20 9.25 -1.68
N ASP A 191 9.09 9.71 -2.25
CA ASP A 191 9.03 10.65 -3.39
C ASP A 191 9.94 11.87 -3.22
N ILE A 192 10.15 12.33 -1.99
CA ILE A 192 10.99 13.47 -1.65
C ILE A 192 12.48 13.10 -1.70
N GLY A 193 12.85 11.92 -1.20
CA GLY A 193 14.23 11.41 -1.26
C GLY A 193 14.71 11.21 -2.70
N ASP A 194 13.85 10.72 -3.57
CA ASP A 194 14.17 10.49 -4.98
C ASP A 194 14.32 11.81 -5.75
N ARG A 195 13.52 12.83 -5.45
CA ARG A 195 13.68 14.17 -6.02
C ARG A 195 14.98 14.85 -5.59
N VAL A 196 15.37 14.71 -4.33
CA VAL A 196 16.65 15.26 -3.84
C VAL A 196 17.83 14.53 -4.47
N CYS A 197 17.80 13.19 -4.57
CA CYS A 197 18.86 12.43 -5.24
C CYS A 197 18.96 12.76 -6.74
N SER A 198 17.84 12.98 -7.45
CA SER A 198 17.85 13.35 -8.86
C SER A 198 18.48 14.71 -9.11
N LEU A 199 18.36 15.66 -8.19
CA LEU A 199 19.01 16.98 -8.28
C LEU A 199 20.54 16.90 -8.21
N PHE A 200 21.08 15.91 -7.49
CA PHE A 200 22.53 15.69 -7.37
C PHE A 200 23.11 14.81 -8.49
N HIS A 201 22.27 14.04 -9.18
CA HIS A 201 22.73 13.10 -10.23
C HIS A 201 22.68 13.69 -11.65
N GLN A 202 22.23 14.93 -11.83
CA GLN A 202 22.06 15.58 -13.13
C GLN A 202 23.31 16.41 -13.55
N LYS A 203 24.50 15.96 -13.12
CA LYS A 203 25.78 16.55 -13.55
C LYS A 203 26.79 15.45 -13.87
N ASP A 204 26.57 14.76 -15.00
CA ASP A 204 27.63 14.19 -15.83
C ASP A 204 27.15 14.16 -17.28
#